data_b36a58a8e01ca8ec18000e4e1820ba5a
#
_entry.id   b36a58a8e01ca8ec18000e4e1820ba5a
#
_cell.length_a   1.000
_cell.length_b   1.000
_cell.length_c   1.000
_cell.angle_alpha   90.00
_cell.angle_beta   90.00
_cell.angle_gamma   90.00
#
_symmetry.space_group_name_H-M   'P 1'
#
loop_
_entity.id
_entity.type
_entity.pdbx_description
1 polymer ?
#
loop_
_entity_poly.entity_id
_entity_poly.type
_entity_poly.pdbx_seq_one_letter_code
_entity_poly.pdbx_strand_id
1 'polypeptide(L)'
;MTRTQAPARKDDGLPTWKALVAGPAPLLLPTAHDALTARLAERVGFKAYQVGGFALDGAHYGVPDIDLTHFGEKSAVIRQTIGACSLPVLVDGDDGYGDVKNVTRTVRGYEAMGASAIFIEDQQAPKSCGQEGRKKVIPARVMVGKIKAALAARRSPDMFILARTDARSAIGLDEAIRRGAQYRDAGADGLYIEGLESARELEQVGKALEGTPLATTMMEGGGKLPWLSPAEIGGYGFSMILYPTTVLFRAARAIERALADLLAGKPMASEDAMDRTGFEEVVGKPEWARIEQMFKVE
;
A
#
# COMPACT_ATOMS: atom_id res chain seq x y z
N MET A 1 1.62 -29.80 -21.59
CA MET A 1 2.02 -28.40 -21.47
C MET A 1 2.41 -28.15 -20.01
N THR A 2 3.68 -28.25 -19.71
CA THR A 2 4.26 -28.02 -18.37
C THR A 2 4.12 -26.54 -18.02
N ARG A 3 3.33 -26.21 -17.02
CA ARG A 3 3.21 -24.87 -16.46
C ARG A 3 4.58 -24.47 -15.91
N THR A 4 5.24 -23.52 -16.56
CA THR A 4 6.40 -22.83 -15.98
C THR A 4 5.90 -22.09 -14.72
N GLN A 5 6.23 -22.62 -13.56
CA GLN A 5 6.00 -21.92 -12.30
C GLN A 5 6.91 -20.69 -12.30
N ALA A 6 6.32 -19.51 -12.10
CA ALA A 6 7.09 -18.34 -11.74
C ALA A 6 7.88 -18.66 -10.46
N PRO A 7 9.13 -18.17 -10.34
CA PRO A 7 9.91 -18.43 -9.13
C PRO A 7 9.13 -17.89 -7.92
N ALA A 8 8.90 -18.75 -6.95
CA ALA A 8 8.49 -18.32 -5.61
C ALA A 8 9.53 -17.32 -5.11
N ARG A 9 9.07 -16.26 -4.40
CA ARG A 9 9.97 -15.38 -3.66
C ARG A 9 10.92 -16.30 -2.89
N LYS A 10 12.24 -16.11 -3.03
CA LYS A 10 13.21 -16.83 -2.23
C LYS A 10 12.82 -16.64 -0.77
N ASP A 11 12.89 -17.71 0.00
CA ASP A 11 12.70 -17.68 1.46
C ASP A 11 13.97 -17.01 2.05
N ASP A 12 14.01 -15.69 1.96
CA ASP A 12 15.17 -14.87 2.32
C ASP A 12 15.24 -14.63 3.84
N GLY A 13 14.48 -15.40 4.63
CA GLY A 13 14.41 -15.25 6.09
C GLY A 13 13.64 -14.00 6.56
N LEU A 14 12.95 -13.33 5.64
CA LEU A 14 12.11 -12.17 5.98
C LEU A 14 10.83 -12.63 6.71
N PRO A 15 10.35 -11.84 7.69
CA PRO A 15 9.14 -12.20 8.41
C PRO A 15 7.93 -12.18 7.48
N THR A 16 6.98 -13.08 7.71
CA THR A 16 5.68 -13.06 7.02
C THR A 16 4.88 -11.82 7.41
N TRP A 17 3.92 -11.42 6.57
CA TRP A 17 3.04 -10.29 6.93
C TRP A 17 2.30 -10.52 8.24
N LYS A 18 1.84 -11.75 8.48
CA LYS A 18 1.19 -12.15 9.74
C LYS A 18 2.09 -11.97 10.96
N ALA A 19 3.37 -12.32 10.82
CA ALA A 19 4.35 -12.11 11.89
C ALA A 19 4.60 -10.61 12.17
N LEU A 20 4.65 -9.79 11.11
CA LEU A 20 4.84 -8.34 11.25
C LEU A 20 3.68 -7.67 11.98
N VAL A 21 2.44 -8.00 11.63
CA VAL A 21 1.25 -7.38 12.25
C VAL A 21 0.94 -7.91 13.64
N ALA A 22 1.52 -9.06 14.02
CA ALA A 22 1.46 -9.61 15.38
C ALA A 22 2.51 -9.00 16.32
N GLY A 23 3.35 -8.10 15.83
CA GLY A 23 4.36 -7.41 16.63
C GLY A 23 3.76 -6.50 17.72
N PRO A 24 4.59 -6.06 18.68
CA PRO A 24 4.13 -5.26 19.82
C PRO A 24 3.77 -3.80 19.45
N ALA A 25 4.16 -3.34 18.30
CA ALA A 25 3.88 -1.99 17.80
C ALA A 25 3.28 -2.05 16.40
N PRO A 26 2.46 -1.05 16.02
CA PRO A 26 1.91 -0.99 14.68
C PRO A 26 2.97 -0.99 13.58
N LEU A 27 2.71 -1.74 12.52
CA LEU A 27 3.54 -1.75 11.32
C LEU A 27 3.33 -0.44 10.55
N LEU A 28 4.41 0.31 10.33
CA LEU A 28 4.38 1.58 9.62
C LEU A 28 4.58 1.32 8.12
N LEU A 29 3.63 1.77 7.30
CA LEU A 29 3.57 1.49 5.87
C LEU A 29 3.67 2.79 5.06
N PRO A 30 4.90 3.29 4.79
CA PRO A 30 5.06 4.39 3.85
C PRO A 30 4.66 3.92 2.45
N THR A 31 4.09 4.81 1.65
CA THR A 31 3.76 4.50 0.25
C THR A 31 4.99 4.70 -0.64
N ALA A 32 5.40 3.63 -1.32
CA ALA A 32 6.33 3.70 -2.43
C ALA A 32 5.53 3.76 -3.74
N HIS A 33 5.78 4.80 -4.53
CA HIS A 33 5.13 4.99 -5.83
C HIS A 33 6.02 4.57 -7.01
N ASP A 34 7.29 4.27 -6.73
CA ASP A 34 8.28 3.77 -7.68
C ASP A 34 9.39 2.95 -7.00
N ALA A 35 10.30 2.43 -7.82
CA ALA A 35 11.43 1.63 -7.38
C ALA A 35 12.41 2.40 -6.47
N LEU A 36 12.63 3.69 -6.74
CA LEU A 36 13.51 4.53 -5.94
C LEU A 36 12.95 4.74 -4.54
N THR A 37 11.66 5.06 -4.45
CA THR A 37 10.97 5.25 -3.17
C THR A 37 11.00 3.98 -2.32
N ALA A 38 10.82 2.80 -2.93
CA ALA A 38 10.90 1.52 -2.22
C ALA A 38 12.30 1.27 -1.63
N ARG A 39 13.37 1.53 -2.40
CA ARG A 39 14.76 1.44 -1.91
C ARG A 39 15.04 2.43 -0.78
N LEU A 40 14.53 3.63 -0.87
CA LEU A 40 14.68 4.64 0.18
C LEU A 40 13.95 4.23 1.47
N ALA A 41 12.75 3.64 1.36
CA ALA A 41 12.04 3.12 2.53
C ALA A 41 12.85 2.00 3.24
N GLU A 42 13.45 1.09 2.47
CA GLU A 42 14.35 0.04 3.00
C GLU A 42 15.60 0.65 3.66
N ARG A 43 16.27 1.60 3.00
CA ARG A 43 17.46 2.30 3.52
C ARG A 43 17.20 3.04 4.84
N VAL A 44 16.02 3.65 4.99
CA VAL A 44 15.61 4.35 6.22
C VAL A 44 15.29 3.38 7.36
N GLY A 45 15.02 2.10 7.06
CA GLY A 45 14.84 1.03 8.05
C GLY A 45 13.38 0.67 8.33
N PHE A 46 12.44 0.99 7.43
CA PHE A 46 11.09 0.48 7.50
C PHE A 46 11.11 -1.06 7.41
N LYS A 47 10.11 -1.71 8.01
CA LYS A 47 9.99 -3.18 8.03
C LYS A 47 9.10 -3.71 6.91
N ALA A 48 8.29 -2.84 6.34
CA ALA A 48 7.42 -3.09 5.20
C ALA A 48 7.04 -1.75 4.57
N TYR A 49 6.42 -1.79 3.41
CA TYR A 49 5.88 -0.62 2.72
C TYR A 49 4.57 -0.99 2.02
N GLN A 50 3.90 0.01 1.47
CA GLN A 50 2.76 -0.21 0.59
C GLN A 50 2.98 0.39 -0.79
N VAL A 51 2.27 -0.14 -1.80
CA VAL A 51 2.06 0.49 -3.09
C VAL A 51 0.59 0.84 -3.19
N GLY A 52 0.28 2.15 -3.05
CA GLY A 52 -1.09 2.68 -3.08
C GLY A 52 -1.46 3.23 -4.45
N GLY A 53 -2.69 3.01 -4.89
CA GLY A 53 -3.21 3.46 -6.18
C GLY A 53 -3.07 4.96 -6.39
N PHE A 54 -3.48 5.76 -5.41
CA PHE A 54 -3.38 7.22 -5.46
C PHE A 54 -1.97 7.72 -5.78
N ALA A 55 -0.97 7.21 -5.08
CA ALA A 55 0.40 7.66 -5.26
C ALA A 55 1.01 7.15 -6.58
N LEU A 56 0.67 5.92 -6.97
CA LEU A 56 1.10 5.34 -8.23
C LEU A 56 0.52 6.11 -9.42
N ASP A 57 -0.78 6.35 -9.42
CA ASP A 57 -1.48 7.05 -10.50
C ASP A 57 -0.97 8.49 -10.67
N GLY A 58 -0.81 9.20 -9.55
CA GLY A 58 -0.27 10.56 -9.56
C GLY A 58 1.18 10.65 -10.01
N ALA A 59 2.05 9.80 -9.47
CA ALA A 59 3.48 9.89 -9.74
C ALA A 59 3.88 9.31 -11.11
N HIS A 60 3.29 8.18 -11.50
CA HIS A 60 3.72 7.47 -12.70
C HIS A 60 2.93 7.87 -13.94
N TYR A 61 1.63 8.10 -13.81
CA TYR A 61 0.75 8.43 -14.94
C TYR A 61 0.35 9.90 -14.99
N GLY A 62 0.53 10.66 -13.91
CA GLY A 62 0.12 12.07 -13.85
C GLY A 62 -1.40 12.24 -13.88
N VAL A 63 -2.15 11.25 -13.43
CA VAL A 63 -3.61 11.27 -13.40
C VAL A 63 -4.17 11.13 -11.98
N PRO A 64 -5.39 11.63 -11.71
CA PRO A 64 -6.05 11.42 -10.43
C PRO A 64 -6.50 9.96 -10.25
N ASP A 65 -6.63 9.52 -8.98
CA ASP A 65 -7.13 8.20 -8.60
C ASP A 65 -8.67 8.14 -8.69
N ILE A 66 -9.16 7.93 -9.91
CA ILE A 66 -10.59 7.85 -10.25
C ILE A 66 -10.87 6.73 -11.27
N ASP A 67 -10.20 5.61 -11.14
CA ASP A 67 -10.31 4.44 -12.00
C ASP A 67 -9.93 4.68 -13.48
N LEU A 68 -8.95 5.56 -13.73
CA LEU A 68 -8.40 5.77 -15.06
C LEU A 68 -7.35 4.71 -15.43
N THR A 69 -6.77 4.04 -14.46
CA THR A 69 -5.81 2.96 -14.63
C THR A 69 -6.33 1.68 -14.00
N HIS A 70 -5.98 0.56 -14.58
CA HIS A 70 -6.46 -0.75 -14.16
C HIS A 70 -5.30 -1.73 -13.91
N PHE A 71 -5.63 -2.98 -13.63
CA PHE A 71 -4.67 -4.05 -13.32
C PHE A 71 -3.49 -4.12 -14.30
N GLY A 72 -3.73 -3.92 -15.61
CA GLY A 72 -2.68 -4.02 -16.62
C GLY A 72 -1.58 -2.98 -16.44
N GLU A 73 -2.00 -1.73 -16.38
CA GLU A 73 -1.10 -0.57 -16.22
C GLU A 73 -0.42 -0.61 -14.86
N LYS A 74 -1.18 -0.74 -13.78
CA LYS A 74 -0.65 -0.78 -12.41
C LYS A 74 0.33 -1.93 -12.20
N SER A 75 0.10 -3.10 -12.79
CA SER A 75 0.96 -4.28 -12.68
C SER A 75 2.39 -4.05 -13.14
N ALA A 76 2.60 -3.23 -14.18
CA ALA A 76 3.94 -2.93 -14.68
C ALA A 76 4.78 -2.17 -13.64
N VAL A 77 4.21 -1.13 -13.05
CA VAL A 77 4.84 -0.30 -12.02
C VAL A 77 5.04 -1.09 -10.73
N ILE A 78 4.00 -1.80 -10.27
CA ILE A 78 4.04 -2.61 -9.05
C ILE A 78 5.15 -3.66 -9.13
N ARG A 79 5.30 -4.34 -10.26
CA ARG A 79 6.37 -5.34 -10.47
C ARG A 79 7.76 -4.73 -10.34
N GLN A 80 7.98 -3.55 -10.93
CA GLN A 80 9.27 -2.85 -10.84
C GLN A 80 9.56 -2.39 -9.42
N THR A 81 8.56 -1.86 -8.73
CA THR A 81 8.68 -1.40 -7.34
C THR A 81 9.00 -2.56 -6.39
N ILE A 82 8.28 -3.67 -6.51
CA ILE A 82 8.55 -4.90 -5.71
C ILE A 82 9.94 -5.47 -6.02
N GLY A 83 10.32 -5.51 -7.31
CA GLY A 83 11.61 -6.03 -7.73
C GLY A 83 12.82 -5.22 -7.27
N ALA A 84 12.63 -3.99 -6.85
CA ALA A 84 13.71 -3.08 -6.42
C ALA A 84 14.04 -3.16 -4.91
N CYS A 85 13.18 -3.78 -4.10
CA CYS A 85 13.24 -3.75 -2.64
C CYS A 85 12.97 -5.15 -2.08
N SER A 86 13.67 -5.54 -1.01
CA SER A 86 13.49 -6.86 -0.38
C SER A 86 12.33 -6.87 0.65
N LEU A 87 11.89 -5.71 1.12
CA LEU A 87 10.89 -5.61 2.18
C LEU A 87 9.53 -6.22 1.78
N PRO A 88 8.79 -6.80 2.75
CA PRO A 88 7.39 -7.17 2.56
C PRO A 88 6.55 -5.99 2.09
N VAL A 89 5.59 -6.23 1.18
CA VAL A 89 4.80 -5.17 0.58
C VAL A 89 3.31 -5.47 0.61
N LEU A 90 2.52 -4.44 0.99
CA LEU A 90 1.08 -4.38 0.83
C LEU A 90 0.75 -3.68 -0.50
N VAL A 91 -0.03 -4.33 -1.35
CA VAL A 91 -0.46 -3.75 -2.63
C VAL A 91 -1.92 -3.35 -2.57
N ASP A 92 -2.21 -2.16 -3.07
CA ASP A 92 -3.58 -1.69 -3.33
C ASP A 92 -4.18 -2.47 -4.50
N GLY A 93 -5.26 -3.19 -4.25
CA GLY A 93 -6.00 -3.96 -5.24
C GLY A 93 -7.26 -3.26 -5.71
N ASP A 94 -7.47 -1.99 -5.36
CA ASP A 94 -8.69 -1.25 -5.63
C ASP A 94 -9.95 -2.08 -5.27
N ASP A 95 -10.97 -2.10 -6.10
CA ASP A 95 -12.16 -2.97 -5.94
C ASP A 95 -11.92 -4.42 -6.42
N GLY A 96 -10.67 -4.76 -6.80
CA GLY A 96 -10.29 -6.00 -7.47
C GLY A 96 -10.44 -5.95 -8.98
N TYR A 97 -10.68 -4.76 -9.54
CA TYR A 97 -10.86 -4.45 -10.97
C TYR A 97 -12.05 -5.18 -11.61
N GLY A 98 -13.13 -5.36 -10.84
CA GLY A 98 -14.39 -5.91 -11.32
C GLY A 98 -15.02 -6.96 -10.39
N ASP A 99 -15.53 -8.08 -10.95
CA ASP A 99 -16.20 -9.13 -10.19
C ASP A 99 -15.25 -10.16 -9.55
N VAL A 100 -15.78 -11.23 -8.99
CA VAL A 100 -14.98 -12.28 -8.32
C VAL A 100 -13.93 -12.94 -9.23
N LYS A 101 -14.13 -12.95 -10.55
CA LYS A 101 -13.15 -13.48 -11.52
C LYS A 101 -11.96 -12.53 -11.64
N ASN A 102 -12.24 -11.23 -11.65
CA ASN A 102 -11.23 -10.19 -11.69
C ASN A 102 -10.42 -10.18 -10.40
N VAL A 103 -11.08 -10.23 -9.23
CA VAL A 103 -10.42 -10.38 -7.91
C VAL A 103 -9.49 -11.60 -7.90
N THR A 104 -9.98 -12.76 -8.38
CA THR A 104 -9.14 -13.98 -8.48
C THR A 104 -7.90 -13.76 -9.34
N ARG A 105 -8.03 -13.07 -10.49
CA ARG A 105 -6.90 -12.73 -11.38
C ARG A 105 -5.95 -11.77 -10.69
N THR A 106 -6.45 -10.75 -10.01
CA THR A 106 -5.69 -9.70 -9.32
C THR A 106 -4.83 -10.29 -8.21
N VAL A 107 -5.42 -11.06 -7.31
CA VAL A 107 -4.70 -11.71 -6.21
C VAL A 107 -3.58 -12.62 -6.74
N ARG A 108 -3.90 -13.50 -7.70
CA ARG A 108 -2.90 -14.39 -8.32
C ARG A 108 -1.78 -13.61 -9.02
N GLY A 109 -2.12 -12.51 -9.67
CA GLY A 109 -1.16 -11.66 -10.38
C GLY A 109 -0.21 -10.96 -9.42
N TYR A 110 -0.72 -10.29 -8.40
CA TYR A 110 0.11 -9.57 -7.44
C TYR A 110 0.93 -10.52 -6.55
N GLU A 111 0.35 -11.64 -6.11
CA GLU A 111 1.11 -12.68 -5.42
C GLU A 111 2.27 -13.20 -6.27
N ALA A 112 2.06 -13.46 -7.56
CA ALA A 112 3.11 -13.89 -8.48
C ALA A 112 4.19 -12.81 -8.73
N MET A 113 3.92 -11.55 -8.47
CA MET A 113 4.90 -10.46 -8.50
C MET A 113 5.68 -10.32 -7.18
N GLY A 114 5.28 -11.02 -6.12
CA GLY A 114 5.93 -10.98 -4.82
C GLY A 114 5.21 -10.12 -3.76
N ALA A 115 3.96 -9.72 -3.99
CA ALA A 115 3.17 -9.06 -2.95
C ALA A 115 3.03 -9.96 -1.72
N SER A 116 3.22 -9.40 -0.53
CA SER A 116 3.06 -10.09 0.76
C SER A 116 1.66 -9.95 1.31
N ALA A 117 0.99 -8.85 0.96
CA ALA A 117 -0.37 -8.54 1.33
C ALA A 117 -1.07 -7.77 0.20
N ILE A 118 -2.39 -7.86 0.17
CA ILE A 118 -3.25 -7.06 -0.72
C ILE A 118 -4.45 -6.56 0.07
N PHE A 119 -4.86 -5.33 -0.14
CA PHE A 119 -6.21 -4.94 0.25
C PHE A 119 -7.13 -4.82 -0.97
N ILE A 120 -8.41 -5.11 -0.73
CA ILE A 120 -9.49 -4.95 -1.71
C ILE A 120 -10.60 -4.18 -1.00
N GLU A 121 -11.17 -3.18 -1.69
CA GLU A 121 -12.17 -2.28 -1.13
C GLU A 121 -13.58 -2.53 -1.65
N ASP A 122 -14.56 -2.12 -0.85
CA ASP A 122 -15.98 -2.17 -1.23
C ASP A 122 -16.47 -0.87 -1.88
N GLN A 123 -15.58 0.03 -2.27
CA GLN A 123 -15.96 1.22 -3.01
C GLN A 123 -16.55 0.82 -4.36
N GLN A 124 -17.63 1.48 -4.76
CA GLN A 124 -18.27 1.24 -6.05
C GLN A 124 -17.46 1.91 -7.16
N ALA A 125 -17.03 1.13 -8.14
CA ALA A 125 -16.40 1.64 -9.35
C ALA A 125 -17.45 2.23 -10.33
N PRO A 126 -17.10 3.27 -11.13
CA PRO A 126 -15.86 4.03 -11.01
C PRO A 126 -15.85 4.90 -9.76
N LYS A 127 -14.64 5.12 -9.18
CA LYS A 127 -14.45 5.99 -8.02
C LYS A 127 -14.96 7.41 -8.32
N SER A 128 -15.67 8.01 -7.35
CA SER A 128 -16.17 9.38 -7.51
C SER A 128 -15.02 10.38 -7.43
N CYS A 129 -15.00 11.33 -8.38
CA CYS A 129 -14.03 12.40 -8.41
C CYS A 129 -14.40 13.47 -7.37
N GLY A 130 -13.46 13.79 -6.46
CA GLY A 130 -13.49 15.00 -5.66
C GLY A 130 -14.41 15.01 -4.44
N GLN A 131 -14.44 16.20 -3.79
CA GLN A 131 -15.17 16.43 -2.54
C GLN A 131 -16.70 16.50 -2.69
N GLU A 132 -17.23 16.66 -3.89
CA GLU A 132 -18.66 16.85 -4.15
C GLU A 132 -19.44 15.54 -4.25
N GLY A 133 -18.77 14.40 -4.50
CA GLY A 133 -19.41 13.10 -4.57
C GLY A 133 -19.19 12.30 -3.29
N ARG A 134 -20.23 12.02 -2.51
CA ARG A 134 -20.12 11.01 -1.46
C ARG A 134 -19.64 9.69 -2.08
N LYS A 135 -18.60 9.11 -1.50
CA LYS A 135 -18.21 7.75 -1.85
C LYS A 135 -19.44 6.84 -1.84
N LYS A 136 -19.49 5.92 -2.76
CA LYS A 136 -20.54 4.88 -2.81
C LYS A 136 -19.88 3.54 -2.54
N VAL A 137 -20.60 2.64 -1.90
CA VAL A 137 -20.13 1.28 -1.61
C VAL A 137 -21.07 0.25 -2.19
N ILE A 138 -20.51 -0.85 -2.67
CA ILE A 138 -21.28 -2.00 -3.15
C ILE A 138 -22.01 -2.68 -1.99
N PRO A 139 -23.06 -3.49 -2.24
CA PRO A 139 -23.70 -4.28 -1.20
C PRO A 139 -22.69 -5.18 -0.48
N ALA A 140 -22.72 -5.22 0.86
CA ALA A 140 -21.77 -5.98 1.67
C ALA A 140 -21.69 -7.47 1.26
N ARG A 141 -22.82 -8.08 0.86
CA ARG A 141 -22.85 -9.47 0.36
C ARG A 141 -21.98 -9.69 -0.90
N VAL A 142 -21.85 -8.64 -1.75
CA VAL A 142 -21.01 -8.72 -2.95
C VAL A 142 -19.54 -8.67 -2.53
N MET A 143 -19.18 -7.78 -1.59
CA MET A 143 -17.82 -7.71 -1.05
C MET A 143 -17.43 -9.01 -0.32
N VAL A 144 -18.34 -9.62 0.44
CA VAL A 144 -18.11 -10.95 1.05
C VAL A 144 -17.76 -11.99 -0.02
N GLY A 145 -18.44 -11.97 -1.17
CA GLY A 145 -18.10 -12.81 -2.32
C GLY A 145 -16.68 -12.54 -2.86
N LYS A 146 -16.30 -11.28 -2.99
CA LYS A 146 -14.95 -10.86 -3.42
C LYS A 146 -13.88 -11.32 -2.43
N ILE A 147 -14.10 -11.18 -1.11
CA ILE A 147 -13.18 -11.64 -0.07
C ILE A 147 -12.97 -13.16 -0.16
N LYS A 148 -14.06 -13.93 -0.25
CA LYS A 148 -13.97 -15.39 -0.41
C LYS A 148 -13.21 -15.79 -1.68
N ALA A 149 -13.44 -15.08 -2.78
CA ALA A 149 -12.69 -15.30 -4.02
C ALA A 149 -11.19 -14.97 -3.86
N ALA A 150 -10.85 -13.90 -3.17
CA ALA A 150 -9.47 -13.53 -2.86
C ALA A 150 -8.76 -14.61 -2.03
N LEU A 151 -9.40 -15.07 -0.96
CA LEU A 151 -8.90 -16.16 -0.10
C LEU A 151 -8.69 -17.46 -0.85
N ALA A 152 -9.63 -17.83 -1.72
CA ALA A 152 -9.51 -19.03 -2.56
C ALA A 152 -8.47 -18.89 -3.68
N ALA A 153 -8.14 -17.65 -4.09
CA ALA A 153 -7.22 -17.37 -5.17
C ALA A 153 -5.76 -17.44 -4.73
N ARG A 154 -5.44 -17.08 -3.48
CA ARG A 154 -4.06 -17.08 -2.96
C ARG A 154 -3.46 -18.48 -3.00
N ARG A 155 -2.17 -18.58 -3.32
CA ARG A 155 -1.42 -19.84 -3.37
C ARG A 155 -0.69 -20.11 -2.07
N SER A 156 -0.15 -19.05 -1.46
CA SER A 156 0.51 -19.12 -0.15
C SER A 156 -0.48 -18.77 0.96
N PRO A 157 -0.51 -19.53 2.07
CA PRO A 157 -1.27 -19.15 3.27
C PRO A 157 -0.74 -17.86 3.92
N ASP A 158 0.48 -17.43 3.55
CA ASP A 158 1.11 -16.20 4.05
C ASP A 158 0.70 -14.95 3.27
N MET A 159 0.12 -15.09 2.08
CA MET A 159 -0.49 -13.97 1.36
C MET A 159 -1.65 -13.42 2.16
N PHE A 160 -1.47 -12.21 2.70
CA PHE A 160 -2.40 -11.57 3.63
C PHE A 160 -3.49 -10.82 2.85
N ILE A 161 -4.75 -11.16 3.12
CA ILE A 161 -5.92 -10.51 2.50
C ILE A 161 -6.53 -9.53 3.50
N LEU A 162 -6.37 -8.24 3.24
CA LEU A 162 -6.92 -7.15 4.03
C LEU A 162 -8.20 -6.65 3.36
N ALA A 163 -9.33 -6.71 4.05
CA ALA A 163 -10.61 -6.21 3.53
C ALA A 163 -10.81 -4.75 3.93
N ARG A 164 -10.92 -3.87 2.93
CA ARG A 164 -11.17 -2.44 3.15
C ARG A 164 -12.65 -2.12 2.98
N THR A 165 -13.16 -1.26 3.85
CA THR A 165 -14.49 -0.65 3.65
C THR A 165 -14.41 0.86 3.66
N ASP A 166 -15.06 1.48 2.69
CA ASP A 166 -15.25 2.93 2.56
C ASP A 166 -16.62 3.39 3.10
N ALA A 167 -17.34 2.49 3.78
CA ALA A 167 -18.70 2.74 4.28
C ALA A 167 -18.77 3.86 5.32
N ARG A 168 -17.67 4.15 6.04
CA ARG A 168 -17.64 5.27 7.00
C ARG A 168 -17.97 6.60 6.33
N SER A 169 -17.37 6.89 5.19
CA SER A 169 -17.60 8.12 4.44
C SER A 169 -18.90 8.07 3.63
N ALA A 170 -19.29 6.89 3.15
CA ALA A 170 -20.48 6.69 2.33
C ALA A 170 -21.78 6.70 3.13
N ILE A 171 -21.78 6.03 4.29
CA ILE A 171 -23.00 5.76 5.08
C ILE A 171 -22.84 6.22 6.53
N GLY A 172 -21.75 5.83 7.19
CA GLY A 172 -21.44 6.16 8.58
C GLY A 172 -20.63 5.08 9.30
N LEU A 173 -20.17 5.39 10.51
CA LEU A 173 -19.28 4.56 11.29
C LEU A 173 -19.89 3.20 11.67
N ASP A 174 -21.15 3.19 12.13
CA ASP A 174 -21.83 1.95 12.55
C ASP A 174 -21.92 0.94 11.40
N GLU A 175 -22.20 1.41 10.18
CA GLU A 175 -22.22 0.56 9.00
C GLU A 175 -20.82 0.05 8.64
N ALA A 176 -19.79 0.89 8.78
CA ALA A 176 -18.41 0.47 8.54
C ALA A 176 -17.98 -0.63 9.52
N ILE A 177 -18.30 -0.48 10.80
CA ILE A 177 -18.03 -1.51 11.84
C ILE A 177 -18.80 -2.80 11.52
N ARG A 178 -20.09 -2.70 11.18
CA ARG A 178 -20.93 -3.85 10.82
C ARG A 178 -20.35 -4.61 9.61
N ARG A 179 -19.90 -3.89 8.58
CA ARG A 179 -19.23 -4.48 7.40
C ARG A 179 -17.90 -5.12 7.77
N GLY A 180 -17.09 -4.44 8.60
CA GLY A 180 -15.83 -4.99 9.11
C GLY A 180 -16.04 -6.35 9.78
N ALA A 181 -17.04 -6.48 10.66
CA ALA A 181 -17.39 -7.75 11.29
C ALA A 181 -17.77 -8.82 10.24
N GLN A 182 -18.61 -8.48 9.24
CA GLN A 182 -18.98 -9.42 8.16
C GLN A 182 -17.77 -9.85 7.32
N TYR A 183 -16.82 -8.96 7.08
CA TYR A 183 -15.61 -9.25 6.28
C TYR A 183 -14.63 -10.13 7.07
N ARG A 184 -14.48 -9.90 8.37
CA ARG A 184 -13.78 -10.80 9.28
C ARG A 184 -14.42 -12.20 9.26
N ASP A 185 -15.73 -12.27 9.43
CA ASP A 185 -16.48 -13.54 9.45
C ASP A 185 -16.44 -14.27 8.09
N ALA A 186 -16.19 -13.51 6.99
CA ALA A 186 -15.92 -14.10 5.67
C ALA A 186 -14.50 -14.66 5.53
N GLY A 187 -13.62 -14.43 6.52
CA GLY A 187 -12.29 -14.98 6.63
C GLY A 187 -11.15 -14.02 6.22
N ALA A 188 -11.41 -12.71 6.06
CA ALA A 188 -10.34 -11.74 5.84
C ALA A 188 -9.28 -11.82 6.95
N ASP A 189 -7.99 -11.78 6.58
CA ASP A 189 -6.90 -11.86 7.55
C ASP A 189 -6.76 -10.57 8.39
N GLY A 190 -7.27 -9.45 7.89
CA GLY A 190 -7.33 -8.16 8.59
C GLY A 190 -8.36 -7.24 7.95
N LEU A 191 -8.59 -6.10 8.60
CA LEU A 191 -9.60 -5.11 8.21
C LEU A 191 -9.00 -3.72 8.09
N TYR A 192 -9.46 -2.98 7.10
CA TYR A 192 -9.10 -1.59 6.89
C TYR A 192 -10.37 -0.74 6.81
N ILE A 193 -10.63 0.00 7.89
CA ILE A 193 -11.76 0.92 7.96
C ILE A 193 -11.26 2.29 7.51
N GLU A 194 -11.60 2.65 6.28
CA GLU A 194 -11.14 3.91 5.68
C GLU A 194 -11.94 5.10 6.16
N GLY A 195 -11.25 6.25 6.28
CA GLY A 195 -11.88 7.54 6.51
C GLY A 195 -12.31 7.82 7.94
N LEU A 196 -11.65 7.23 8.94
CA LEU A 196 -11.83 7.58 10.35
C LEU A 196 -11.37 9.03 10.59
N GLU A 197 -12.14 9.79 11.39
CA GLU A 197 -11.97 11.24 11.51
C GLU A 197 -11.55 11.69 12.92
N SER A 198 -11.54 10.78 13.90
CA SER A 198 -11.21 11.12 15.29
C SER A 198 -10.63 9.94 16.07
N ALA A 199 -9.90 10.24 17.15
CA ALA A 199 -9.44 9.26 18.12
C ALA A 199 -10.59 8.44 18.73
N ARG A 200 -11.75 9.06 18.92
CA ARG A 200 -12.96 8.37 19.40
C ARG A 200 -13.43 7.31 18.41
N GLU A 201 -13.39 7.58 17.12
CA GLU A 201 -13.75 6.58 16.10
C GLU A 201 -12.75 5.44 16.06
N LEU A 202 -11.44 5.73 16.19
CA LEU A 202 -10.41 4.69 16.34
C LEU A 202 -10.71 3.78 17.51
N GLU A 203 -10.99 4.36 18.70
CA GLU A 203 -11.34 3.60 19.89
C GLU A 203 -12.59 2.72 19.69
N GLN A 204 -13.64 3.27 19.08
CA GLN A 204 -14.87 2.53 18.80
C GLN A 204 -14.63 1.34 17.85
N VAL A 205 -13.88 1.55 16.78
CA VAL A 205 -13.52 0.50 15.82
C VAL A 205 -12.65 -0.56 16.47
N GLY A 206 -11.60 -0.15 17.22
CA GLY A 206 -10.70 -1.07 17.91
C GLY A 206 -11.42 -1.97 18.90
N LYS A 207 -12.35 -1.42 19.72
CA LYS A 207 -13.18 -2.20 20.64
C LYS A 207 -14.15 -3.13 19.93
N ALA A 208 -14.83 -2.65 18.89
CA ALA A 208 -15.85 -3.43 18.18
C ALA A 208 -15.26 -4.59 17.36
N LEU A 209 -14.03 -4.46 16.89
CA LEU A 209 -13.36 -5.43 16.05
C LEU A 209 -12.10 -6.04 16.72
N GLU A 210 -12.09 -6.04 18.05
CA GLU A 210 -11.00 -6.59 18.85
C GLU A 210 -10.60 -8.00 18.42
N GLY A 211 -9.30 -8.28 18.47
CA GLY A 211 -8.73 -9.57 18.05
C GLY A 211 -8.52 -9.72 16.56
N THR A 212 -8.89 -8.70 15.74
CA THR A 212 -8.64 -8.69 14.30
C THR A 212 -7.51 -7.70 13.99
N PRO A 213 -6.52 -8.02 13.16
CA PRO A 213 -5.53 -7.05 12.68
C PRO A 213 -6.23 -5.88 11.98
N LEU A 214 -6.06 -4.67 12.51
CA LEU A 214 -6.70 -3.45 11.99
C LEU A 214 -5.69 -2.52 11.33
N ALA A 215 -6.08 -1.93 10.23
CA ALA A 215 -5.36 -0.88 9.53
C ALA A 215 -6.11 0.45 9.58
N THR A 216 -5.36 1.54 9.68
CA THR A 216 -5.87 2.91 9.52
C THR A 216 -4.92 3.75 8.69
N THR A 217 -5.43 4.84 8.16
CA THR A 217 -4.66 5.82 7.38
C THR A 217 -4.27 7.01 8.24
N MET A 218 -3.01 7.43 8.14
CA MET A 218 -2.53 8.71 8.66
C MET A 218 -2.11 9.57 7.48
N MET A 219 -2.85 10.66 7.23
CA MET A 219 -2.72 11.48 6.03
C MET A 219 -2.21 12.88 6.34
N GLU A 220 -1.05 13.24 5.83
CA GLU A 220 -0.59 14.63 5.81
C GLU A 220 -1.34 15.42 4.74
N GLY A 221 -1.74 16.63 5.09
CA GLY A 221 -2.24 17.62 4.12
C GLY A 221 -3.65 17.38 3.58
N GLY A 222 -4.51 16.65 4.29
CA GLY A 222 -5.88 16.45 3.80
C GLY A 222 -6.74 15.51 4.62
N GLY A 223 -6.18 14.82 5.60
CA GLY A 223 -6.94 13.95 6.50
C GLY A 223 -7.72 14.75 7.55
N LYS A 224 -8.88 14.24 7.95
CA LYS A 224 -9.66 14.79 9.06
C LYS A 224 -9.18 14.26 10.42
N LEU A 225 -8.59 13.07 10.44
CA LEU A 225 -7.98 12.50 11.65
C LEU A 225 -6.76 13.35 12.03
N PRO A 226 -6.69 13.89 13.26
CA PRO A 226 -5.50 14.59 13.73
C PRO A 226 -4.29 13.66 13.73
N TRP A 227 -3.10 14.25 13.57
CA TRP A 227 -1.87 13.45 13.61
C TRP A 227 -1.68 12.83 14.98
N LEU A 228 -1.64 11.50 15.04
CA LEU A 228 -1.40 10.71 16.24
C LEU A 228 -0.09 9.93 16.08
N SER A 229 0.57 9.70 17.19
CA SER A 229 1.75 8.84 17.21
C SER A 229 1.39 7.37 16.95
N PRO A 230 2.32 6.58 16.45
CA PRO A 230 2.09 5.14 16.28
C PRO A 230 1.71 4.43 17.59
N ALA A 231 2.24 4.87 18.72
CA ALA A 231 1.91 4.30 20.02
C ALA A 231 0.45 4.59 20.43
N GLU A 232 -0.05 5.81 20.17
CA GLU A 232 -1.47 6.14 20.43
C GLU A 232 -2.39 5.30 19.54
N ILE A 233 -2.07 5.17 18.25
CA ILE A 233 -2.86 4.36 17.31
C ILE A 233 -2.85 2.88 17.72
N GLY A 234 -1.68 2.36 18.13
CA GLY A 234 -1.55 1.00 18.69
C GLY A 234 -2.38 0.80 19.95
N GLY A 235 -2.47 1.82 20.81
CA GLY A 235 -3.30 1.82 22.02
C GLY A 235 -4.79 1.66 21.73
N TYR A 236 -5.25 2.02 20.53
CA TYR A 236 -6.63 1.77 20.06
C TYR A 236 -6.81 0.39 19.41
N GLY A 237 -5.77 -0.47 19.38
CA GLY A 237 -5.86 -1.83 18.82
C GLY A 237 -5.51 -1.94 17.33
N PHE A 238 -4.96 -0.89 16.70
CA PHE A 238 -4.53 -0.95 15.31
C PHE A 238 -3.11 -1.50 15.20
N SER A 239 -2.92 -2.42 14.27
CA SER A 239 -1.63 -3.09 14.00
C SER A 239 -0.94 -2.61 12.72
N MET A 240 -1.59 -1.77 11.92
CA MET A 240 -1.05 -1.21 10.67
C MET A 240 -1.42 0.26 10.54
N ILE A 241 -0.44 1.08 10.12
CA ILE A 241 -0.63 2.51 9.84
C ILE A 241 -0.13 2.80 8.43
N LEU A 242 -1.05 3.17 7.54
CA LEU A 242 -0.76 3.51 6.17
C LEU A 242 -0.51 5.02 6.05
N TYR A 243 0.57 5.40 5.35
CA TYR A 243 0.92 6.79 5.01
C TYR A 243 0.83 6.97 3.49
N PRO A 244 -0.38 7.19 2.93
CA PRO A 244 -0.59 7.12 1.48
C PRO A 244 0.01 8.29 0.71
N THR A 245 0.11 9.47 1.32
CA THR A 245 0.42 10.72 0.62
C THR A 245 1.71 11.41 1.05
N THR A 246 2.18 11.14 2.27
CA THR A 246 3.31 11.87 2.89
C THR A 246 4.54 11.95 1.98
N VAL A 247 4.99 10.81 1.46
CA VAL A 247 6.20 10.76 0.62
C VAL A 247 5.94 11.46 -0.72
N LEU A 248 4.81 11.17 -1.37
CA LEU A 248 4.46 11.77 -2.66
C LEU A 248 4.34 13.30 -2.57
N PHE A 249 3.61 13.82 -1.57
CA PHE A 249 3.40 15.27 -1.47
C PHE A 249 4.69 16.03 -1.18
N ARG A 250 5.55 15.46 -0.34
CA ARG A 250 6.87 16.05 -0.05
C ARG A 250 7.78 15.97 -1.28
N ALA A 251 7.79 14.85 -2.01
CA ALA A 251 8.56 14.71 -3.25
C ALA A 251 8.07 15.70 -4.32
N ALA A 252 6.76 15.81 -4.53
CA ALA A 252 6.18 16.76 -5.48
C ALA A 252 6.59 18.22 -5.17
N ARG A 253 6.56 18.61 -3.88
CA ARG A 253 7.00 19.94 -3.47
C ARG A 253 8.52 20.14 -3.67
N ALA A 254 9.33 19.13 -3.41
CA ALA A 254 10.78 19.21 -3.63
C ALA A 254 11.10 19.34 -5.13
N ILE A 255 10.42 18.54 -5.98
CA ILE A 255 10.57 18.63 -7.44
C ILE A 255 10.17 20.02 -7.96
N GLU A 256 9.02 20.54 -7.51
CA GLU A 256 8.54 21.87 -7.92
C GLU A 256 9.56 22.98 -7.56
N ARG A 257 10.14 22.94 -6.35
CA ARG A 257 11.17 23.87 -5.92
C ARG A 257 12.42 23.75 -6.80
N ALA A 258 12.92 22.55 -7.03
CA ALA A 258 14.08 22.31 -7.86
C ALA A 258 13.89 22.86 -9.29
N LEU A 259 12.73 22.64 -9.88
CA LEU A 259 12.38 23.16 -11.22
C LEU A 259 12.30 24.69 -11.22
N ALA A 260 11.75 25.31 -10.19
CA ALA A 260 11.70 26.77 -10.06
C ALA A 260 13.10 27.40 -9.92
N ASP A 261 13.98 26.78 -9.16
CA ASP A 261 15.37 27.25 -8.99
C ASP A 261 16.16 27.11 -10.30
N LEU A 262 16.00 26.00 -11.03
CA LEU A 262 16.59 25.82 -12.36
C LEU A 262 16.11 26.88 -13.35
N LEU A 263 14.81 27.16 -13.38
CA LEU A 263 14.22 28.19 -14.22
C LEU A 263 14.76 29.59 -13.90
N ALA A 264 15.03 29.87 -12.63
CA ALA A 264 15.60 31.14 -12.15
C ALA A 264 17.13 31.18 -12.28
N GLY A 265 17.81 30.16 -12.78
CA GLY A 265 19.28 30.08 -12.88
C GLY A 265 19.99 30.02 -11.53
N LYS A 266 19.30 29.56 -10.48
CA LYS A 266 19.86 29.46 -9.13
C LYS A 266 20.56 28.12 -8.93
N PRO A 267 21.71 28.08 -8.23
CA PRO A 267 22.30 26.83 -7.81
C PRO A 267 21.41 26.16 -6.74
N MET A 268 21.47 24.85 -6.70
CA MET A 268 20.81 24.07 -5.65
C MET A 268 21.58 24.18 -4.33
N ALA A 269 20.88 24.33 -3.22
CA ALA A 269 21.47 24.22 -1.89
C ALA A 269 21.91 22.76 -1.64
N SER A 270 23.11 22.55 -1.11
CA SER A 270 23.68 21.20 -0.93
C SER A 270 22.88 20.33 0.04
N GLU A 271 22.20 20.95 1.02
CA GLU A 271 21.35 20.29 2.01
C GLU A 271 20.01 19.78 1.43
N ASP A 272 19.58 20.34 0.30
CA ASP A 272 18.30 19.98 -0.36
C ASP A 272 18.46 18.83 -1.37
N ALA A 273 19.68 18.34 -1.57
CA ALA A 273 19.92 17.26 -2.52
C ALA A 273 20.85 16.17 -1.98
N MET A 274 20.61 14.98 -2.46
CA MET A 274 21.55 13.89 -2.35
C MET A 274 22.70 14.10 -3.36
N ASP A 275 23.93 13.90 -2.93
CA ASP A 275 25.06 13.92 -3.85
C ASP A 275 25.09 12.68 -4.77
N ARG A 276 25.96 12.71 -5.78
CA ARG A 276 26.07 11.61 -6.74
C ARG A 276 26.42 10.30 -6.06
N THR A 277 27.33 10.30 -5.11
CA THR A 277 27.81 9.10 -4.41
C THR A 277 26.67 8.47 -3.60
N GLY A 278 25.96 9.26 -2.81
CA GLY A 278 24.81 8.80 -2.05
C GLY A 278 23.69 8.27 -2.92
N PHE A 279 23.44 8.89 -4.09
CA PHE A 279 22.45 8.38 -5.03
C PHE A 279 22.89 7.05 -5.67
N GLU A 280 24.16 6.92 -6.08
CA GLU A 280 24.71 5.68 -6.65
C GLU A 280 24.65 4.51 -5.64
N GLU A 281 24.79 4.79 -4.34
CA GLU A 281 24.56 3.79 -3.28
C GLU A 281 23.09 3.36 -3.22
N VAL A 282 22.14 4.31 -3.25
CA VAL A 282 20.69 3.99 -3.22
C VAL A 282 20.30 3.09 -4.38
N VAL A 283 20.82 3.35 -5.58
CA VAL A 283 20.50 2.53 -6.76
C VAL A 283 21.35 1.24 -6.87
N GLY A 284 22.20 0.95 -5.87
CA GLY A 284 22.93 -0.31 -5.76
C GLY A 284 24.16 -0.43 -6.65
N LYS A 285 24.74 0.69 -7.14
CA LYS A 285 25.94 0.68 -7.99
C LYS A 285 27.11 -0.14 -7.41
N PRO A 286 27.41 -0.10 -6.07
CA PRO A 286 28.49 -0.90 -5.51
C PRO A 286 28.32 -2.41 -5.71
N GLU A 287 27.08 -2.91 -5.68
CA GLU A 287 26.79 -4.33 -5.94
C GLU A 287 27.12 -4.70 -7.39
N TRP A 288 26.68 -3.88 -8.34
CA TRP A 288 26.95 -4.09 -9.75
C TRP A 288 28.44 -4.04 -10.07
N ALA A 289 29.19 -3.12 -9.46
CA ALA A 289 30.64 -3.06 -9.60
C ALA A 289 31.32 -4.32 -9.06
N ARG A 290 30.84 -4.86 -7.95
CA ARG A 290 31.35 -6.14 -7.40
C ARG A 290 31.07 -7.32 -8.34
N ILE A 291 29.86 -7.39 -8.92
CA ILE A 291 29.49 -8.42 -9.90
C ILE A 291 30.39 -8.30 -11.14
N GLU A 292 30.60 -7.11 -11.67
CA GLU A 292 31.49 -6.88 -12.80
C GLU A 292 32.91 -7.37 -12.52
N GLN A 293 33.47 -7.02 -11.36
CA GLN A 293 34.81 -7.49 -10.95
C GLN A 293 34.91 -9.00 -10.81
N MET A 294 33.84 -9.64 -10.27
CA MET A 294 33.83 -11.10 -10.06
C MET A 294 33.84 -11.89 -11.36
N PHE A 295 33.28 -11.36 -12.43
CA PHE A 295 33.12 -12.05 -13.72
C PHE A 295 33.90 -11.41 -14.86
N LYS A 296 34.78 -10.45 -14.58
CA LYS A 296 35.63 -9.82 -15.58
C LYS A 296 36.59 -10.86 -16.16
N VAL A 297 36.51 -11.10 -17.47
CA VAL A 297 37.47 -11.92 -18.22
C VAL A 297 38.65 -11.01 -18.55
N GLU A 298 39.85 -11.45 -18.20
CA GLU A 298 41.13 -10.77 -18.56
C GLU A 298 41.37 -10.82 -20.08
#